data_cb6cb346153e57f5866d1a60cfbb6432
#
_entry.id   cb6cb346153e57f5866d1a60cfbb6432
#
_cell.length_a   1.000
_cell.length_b   1.000
_cell.length_c   1.000
_cell.angle_alpha   90.00
_cell.angle_beta   90.00
_cell.angle_gamma   90.00
#
_symmetry.space_group_name_H-M   'P 1'
#
loop_
_entity.id
_entity.type
_entity.pdbx_description
1 polymer ?
#
loop_
_entity_poly.entity_id
_entity_poly.type
_entity_poly.pdbx_seq_one_letter_code
_entity_poly.pdbx_strand_id
1 'polypeptide(L)'
;QIVASPAADSAGFKYIAPYTGSAIGQHWMYNGKHVLIVFDDLSKQAEAYRSISLLLRRPPGREAYPGDVFYLHSRLLERCAKVSDDLGGGSMTGLPIVETKANDVSAYIPTNVISITDGQIFLQSDLFNANQRPAVDVGISVSRVGGAAQTKALKKVSGTLKISLAQYRSLESFAMFASDLDAASKAQLTRGAHLTELLKQPQFHPY
;
A
#
# COMPACT_ATOMS: atom_id res chain seq x y z
N GLN A 1 -5.77 -18.96 4.66
CA GLN A 1 -4.58 -19.79 4.40
C GLN A 1 -3.31 -18.96 4.47
N ILE A 2 -2.22 -19.54 5.00
CA ILE A 2 -0.91 -18.89 5.10
C ILE A 2 0.07 -19.71 4.25
N VAL A 3 0.83 -19.02 3.39
CA VAL A 3 2.01 -19.55 2.70
C VAL A 3 3.21 -18.81 3.26
N ALA A 4 4.11 -19.51 3.94
CA ALA A 4 5.20 -18.89 4.66
C ALA A 4 6.56 -19.31 4.08
N SER A 5 7.47 -18.33 3.96
CA SER A 5 8.88 -18.52 3.72
C SER A 5 9.65 -17.60 4.69
N PRO A 6 10.02 -18.10 5.88
CA PRO A 6 10.67 -17.32 6.91
C PRO A 6 12.08 -16.86 6.51
N ALA A 7 12.67 -15.99 7.34
CA ALA A 7 13.98 -15.39 7.06
C ALA A 7 15.10 -16.39 6.87
N ALA A 8 15.01 -17.56 7.54
CA ALA A 8 16.00 -18.63 7.46
C ALA A 8 15.94 -19.45 6.16
N ASP A 9 14.85 -19.33 5.38
CA ASP A 9 14.70 -20.08 4.14
C ASP A 9 15.65 -19.60 3.04
N SER A 10 15.93 -20.48 2.10
CA SER A 10 16.74 -20.15 0.92
C SER A 10 16.05 -19.11 0.04
N ALA A 11 16.85 -18.39 -0.76
CA ALA A 11 16.34 -17.41 -1.71
C ALA A 11 15.33 -18.01 -2.69
N GLY A 12 15.48 -19.28 -3.07
CA GLY A 12 14.55 -19.98 -3.96
C GLY A 12 13.13 -20.05 -3.38
N PHE A 13 12.98 -20.37 -2.09
CA PHE A 13 11.68 -20.41 -1.43
C PHE A 13 11.05 -19.02 -1.30
N LYS A 14 11.84 -18.00 -0.93
CA LYS A 14 11.36 -16.60 -0.88
C LYS A 14 10.91 -16.08 -2.25
N TYR A 15 11.60 -16.51 -3.30
CA TYR A 15 11.20 -16.19 -4.67
C TYR A 15 9.87 -16.80 -5.06
N ILE A 16 9.63 -18.10 -4.74
CA ILE A 16 8.46 -18.83 -5.23
C ILE A 16 7.22 -18.67 -4.35
N ALA A 17 7.37 -18.36 -3.05
CA ALA A 17 6.26 -18.29 -2.10
C ALA A 17 5.12 -17.35 -2.54
N PRO A 18 5.35 -16.11 -3.03
CA PRO A 18 4.28 -15.24 -3.51
C PRO A 18 3.51 -15.84 -4.71
N TYR A 19 4.20 -16.53 -5.60
CA TYR A 19 3.56 -17.20 -6.74
C TYR A 19 2.70 -18.38 -6.30
N THR A 20 3.15 -19.13 -5.30
CA THR A 20 2.38 -20.23 -4.71
C THR A 20 1.08 -19.70 -4.08
N GLY A 21 1.19 -18.63 -3.28
CA GLY A 21 0.01 -17.96 -2.70
C GLY A 21 -0.95 -17.44 -3.78
N SER A 22 -0.42 -16.82 -4.83
CA SER A 22 -1.20 -16.34 -5.96
C SER A 22 -1.93 -17.47 -6.71
N ALA A 23 -1.27 -18.61 -6.92
CA ALA A 23 -1.88 -19.77 -7.58
C ALA A 23 -3.06 -20.34 -6.77
N ILE A 24 -2.92 -20.40 -5.44
CA ILE A 24 -4.02 -20.81 -4.55
C ILE A 24 -5.18 -19.80 -4.63
N GLY A 25 -4.88 -18.50 -4.59
CA GLY A 25 -5.88 -17.45 -4.73
C GLY A 25 -6.60 -17.50 -6.08
N GLN A 26 -5.88 -17.75 -7.17
CA GLN A 26 -6.45 -17.90 -8.51
C GLN A 26 -7.39 -19.10 -8.60
N HIS A 27 -7.04 -20.23 -7.98
CA HIS A 27 -7.93 -21.38 -7.92
C HIS A 27 -9.28 -21.00 -7.30
N TRP A 28 -9.29 -20.26 -6.22
CA TRP A 28 -10.54 -19.80 -5.60
C TRP A 28 -11.29 -18.79 -6.47
N MET A 29 -10.57 -17.85 -7.07
CA MET A 29 -11.14 -16.83 -7.96
C MET A 29 -11.86 -17.47 -9.16
N TYR A 30 -11.23 -18.45 -9.83
CA TYR A 30 -11.83 -19.17 -10.96
C TYR A 30 -12.99 -20.09 -10.55
N ASN A 31 -13.12 -20.41 -9.26
CA ASN A 31 -14.28 -21.07 -8.68
C ASN A 31 -15.36 -20.09 -8.17
N GLY A 32 -15.37 -18.85 -8.67
CA GLY A 32 -16.38 -17.84 -8.37
C GLY A 32 -16.24 -17.16 -7.01
N LYS A 33 -15.14 -17.38 -6.29
CA LYS A 33 -14.93 -16.78 -4.97
C LYS A 33 -14.25 -15.41 -5.08
N HIS A 34 -14.45 -14.59 -4.04
CA HIS A 34 -13.74 -13.31 -3.86
C HIS A 34 -12.59 -13.52 -2.88
N VAL A 35 -11.39 -13.17 -3.31
CA VAL A 35 -10.13 -13.44 -2.60
C VAL A 35 -9.46 -12.13 -2.25
N LEU A 36 -8.95 -12.02 -1.03
CA LEU A 36 -7.97 -11.02 -0.62
C LEU A 36 -6.64 -11.73 -0.39
N ILE A 37 -5.60 -11.29 -1.08
CA ILE A 37 -4.24 -11.81 -0.90
C ILE A 37 -3.32 -10.68 -0.44
N VAL A 38 -2.55 -10.94 0.61
CA VAL A 38 -1.54 -10.03 1.14
C VAL A 38 -0.17 -10.63 0.86
N PHE A 39 0.72 -9.83 0.26
CA PHE A 39 2.12 -10.19 0.02
C PHE A 39 3.02 -9.44 1.00
N ASP A 40 3.44 -10.09 2.06
CA ASP A 40 4.31 -9.51 3.09
C ASP A 40 5.70 -10.21 3.07
N ASP A 41 6.70 -9.66 2.36
CA ASP A 41 6.64 -8.49 1.49
C ASP A 41 7.34 -8.75 0.14
N LEU A 42 7.06 -7.91 -0.84
CA LEU A 42 7.67 -8.02 -2.17
C LEU A 42 9.10 -7.47 -2.24
N SER A 43 9.53 -6.65 -1.28
CA SER A 43 10.93 -6.21 -1.19
C SER A 43 11.85 -7.40 -0.93
N LYS A 44 11.46 -8.31 -0.03
CA LYS A 44 12.22 -9.54 0.26
C LYS A 44 12.23 -10.50 -0.93
N GLN A 45 11.13 -10.60 -1.68
CA GLN A 45 11.11 -11.36 -2.92
C GLN A 45 12.10 -10.80 -3.94
N ALA A 46 12.13 -9.48 -4.13
CA ALA A 46 13.06 -8.83 -5.06
C ALA A 46 14.53 -9.04 -4.64
N GLU A 47 14.84 -8.93 -3.36
CA GLU A 47 16.17 -9.20 -2.83
C GLU A 47 16.60 -10.66 -3.05
N ALA A 48 15.69 -11.61 -2.84
CA ALA A 48 15.93 -13.02 -3.14
C ALA A 48 16.19 -13.25 -4.63
N TYR A 49 15.39 -12.63 -5.50
CA TYR A 49 15.58 -12.72 -6.95
C TYR A 49 16.89 -12.09 -7.42
N ARG A 50 17.30 -10.96 -6.82
CA ARG A 50 18.61 -10.35 -7.05
C ARG A 50 19.74 -11.32 -6.68
N SER A 51 19.65 -11.95 -5.52
CA SER A 51 20.66 -12.92 -5.05
C SER A 51 20.77 -14.11 -6.01
N ILE A 52 19.66 -14.69 -6.44
CA ILE A 52 19.62 -15.77 -7.43
C ILE A 52 20.25 -15.32 -8.76
N SER A 53 19.89 -14.14 -9.24
CA SER A 53 20.37 -13.62 -10.52
C SER A 53 21.88 -13.37 -10.50
N LEU A 54 22.42 -12.84 -9.41
CA LEU A 54 23.86 -12.64 -9.23
C LEU A 54 24.63 -13.98 -9.16
N LEU A 55 24.07 -14.96 -8.46
CA LEU A 55 24.65 -16.32 -8.45
C LEU A 55 24.70 -16.96 -9.84
N LEU A 56 23.68 -16.70 -10.65
CA LEU A 56 23.60 -17.14 -12.04
C LEU A 56 24.44 -16.26 -12.98
N ARG A 57 25.20 -15.30 -12.46
CA ARG A 57 26.04 -14.36 -13.21
C ARG A 57 25.28 -13.55 -14.26
N ARG A 58 24.00 -13.27 -14.03
CA ARG A 58 23.24 -12.33 -14.86
C ARG A 58 23.75 -10.90 -14.64
N PRO A 59 23.86 -10.09 -15.69
CA PRO A 59 24.37 -8.72 -15.55
C PRO A 59 23.44 -7.90 -14.64
N PRO A 60 23.97 -7.23 -13.61
CA PRO A 60 23.20 -6.38 -12.73
C PRO A 60 22.83 -5.05 -13.41
N GLY A 61 21.61 -4.57 -13.14
CA GLY A 61 21.15 -3.23 -13.49
C GLY A 61 21.13 -2.28 -12.28
N ARG A 62 20.16 -1.38 -12.26
CA ARG A 62 19.97 -0.41 -11.16
C ARG A 62 19.88 -1.13 -9.81
N GLU A 63 20.61 -0.63 -8.80
CA GLU A 63 20.68 -1.19 -7.46
C GLU A 63 21.04 -2.69 -7.44
N ALA A 64 21.82 -3.12 -8.42
CA ALA A 64 22.21 -4.52 -8.65
C ALA A 64 21.05 -5.49 -8.90
N TYR A 65 19.85 -5.01 -9.14
CA TYR A 65 18.73 -5.86 -9.58
C TYR A 65 18.90 -6.29 -11.04
N PRO A 66 18.42 -7.48 -11.41
CA PRO A 66 18.40 -7.89 -12.82
C PRO A 66 17.43 -7.04 -13.63
N GLY A 67 17.64 -6.91 -14.92
CA GLY A 67 16.83 -6.07 -15.81
C GLY A 67 15.34 -6.44 -15.86
N ASP A 68 14.98 -7.65 -15.48
CA ASP A 68 13.60 -8.16 -15.48
C ASP A 68 12.92 -8.12 -14.11
N VAL A 69 13.47 -7.39 -13.12
CA VAL A 69 12.85 -7.28 -11.80
C VAL A 69 11.47 -6.63 -11.83
N PHE A 70 11.23 -5.70 -12.76
CA PHE A 70 9.88 -5.15 -12.96
C PHE A 70 8.90 -6.27 -13.35
N TYR A 71 9.29 -7.14 -14.26
CA TYR A 71 8.48 -8.26 -14.70
C TYR A 71 8.24 -9.31 -13.61
N LEU A 72 9.16 -9.46 -12.67
CA LEU A 72 8.97 -10.29 -11.48
C LEU A 72 7.67 -9.91 -10.74
N HIS A 73 7.47 -8.62 -10.49
CA HIS A 73 6.30 -8.12 -9.75
C HIS A 73 5.07 -7.93 -10.63
N SER A 74 5.22 -7.45 -11.87
CA SER A 74 4.08 -7.23 -12.74
C SER A 74 3.35 -8.54 -13.08
N ARG A 75 4.08 -9.59 -13.44
CA ARG A 75 3.46 -10.90 -13.73
C ARG A 75 2.83 -11.57 -12.50
N LEU A 76 3.20 -11.16 -11.29
CA LEU A 76 2.55 -11.59 -10.06
C LEU A 76 1.28 -10.80 -9.78
N LEU A 77 1.37 -9.47 -9.80
CA LEU A 77 0.31 -8.56 -9.38
C LEU A 77 -0.83 -8.46 -10.41
N GLU A 78 -0.54 -8.56 -11.70
CA GLU A 78 -1.55 -8.55 -12.77
C GLU A 78 -2.47 -9.80 -12.76
N ARG A 79 -2.16 -10.80 -11.97
CA ARG A 79 -3.07 -11.93 -11.71
C ARG A 79 -4.23 -11.55 -10.78
N CYS A 80 -4.11 -10.46 -10.04
CA CYS A 80 -5.19 -9.92 -9.20
C CYS A 80 -6.20 -9.21 -10.11
N ALA A 81 -7.35 -9.83 -10.33
CA ALA A 81 -8.35 -9.38 -11.30
C ALA A 81 -9.77 -9.69 -10.84
N LYS A 82 -10.74 -9.04 -11.46
CA LYS A 82 -12.15 -9.43 -11.48
C LYS A 82 -12.40 -10.14 -12.81
N VAL A 83 -12.77 -11.39 -12.75
CA VAL A 83 -13.13 -12.15 -13.95
C VAL A 83 -14.59 -11.89 -14.36
N SER A 84 -14.91 -12.07 -15.65
CA SER A 84 -16.27 -11.91 -16.17
C SER A 84 -17.22 -12.96 -15.58
N ASP A 85 -18.52 -12.70 -15.68
CA ASP A 85 -19.55 -13.62 -15.17
C ASP A 85 -19.53 -14.96 -15.91
N ASP A 86 -19.17 -14.97 -17.20
CA ASP A 86 -18.99 -16.18 -18.01
C ASP A 86 -17.87 -17.10 -17.47
N LEU A 87 -16.90 -16.52 -16.75
CA LEU A 87 -15.80 -17.22 -16.09
C LEU A 87 -16.02 -17.39 -14.58
N GLY A 88 -17.28 -17.31 -14.12
CA GLY A 88 -17.66 -17.52 -12.73
C GLY A 88 -17.70 -16.26 -11.86
N GLY A 89 -17.36 -15.07 -12.39
CA GLY A 89 -17.53 -13.78 -11.70
C GLY A 89 -16.68 -13.57 -10.43
N GLY A 90 -15.71 -14.44 -10.16
CA GLY A 90 -14.81 -14.31 -9.01
C GLY A 90 -13.87 -13.11 -9.09
N SER A 91 -13.18 -12.80 -8.00
CA SER A 91 -12.18 -11.72 -7.97
C SER A 91 -11.04 -12.02 -7.02
N MET A 92 -9.89 -11.39 -7.28
CA MET A 92 -8.75 -11.42 -6.38
C MET A 92 -8.22 -9.99 -6.23
N THR A 93 -8.18 -9.50 -4.99
CA THR A 93 -7.58 -8.21 -4.63
C THR A 93 -6.22 -8.45 -4.00
N GLY A 94 -5.17 -7.87 -4.56
CA GLY A 94 -3.81 -7.95 -4.03
C GLY A 94 -3.44 -6.73 -3.19
N LEU A 95 -2.89 -6.97 -2.01
CA LEU A 95 -2.27 -5.96 -1.15
C LEU A 95 -0.78 -6.26 -1.01
N PRO A 96 0.07 -5.79 -1.93
CA PRO A 96 1.51 -5.93 -1.81
C PRO A 96 2.06 -4.96 -0.76
N ILE A 97 2.91 -5.48 0.12
CA ILE A 97 3.68 -4.67 1.06
C ILE A 97 5.08 -4.50 0.49
N VAL A 98 5.58 -3.28 0.54
CA VAL A 98 6.91 -2.90 0.07
C VAL A 98 7.58 -2.05 1.14
N GLU A 99 8.80 -2.39 1.51
CA GLU A 99 9.59 -1.60 2.44
C GLU A 99 10.19 -0.36 1.75
N THR A 100 10.15 0.78 2.44
CA THR A 100 10.93 1.97 2.08
C THR A 100 12.01 2.20 3.11
N LYS A 101 13.20 2.59 2.68
CA LYS A 101 14.28 3.02 3.56
C LYS A 101 14.21 4.54 3.73
N ALA A 102 14.18 5.03 4.97
CA ALA A 102 14.08 6.45 5.28
C ALA A 102 12.91 7.18 4.57
N ASN A 103 11.76 6.50 4.45
CA ASN A 103 10.58 6.99 3.73
C ASN A 103 10.80 7.33 2.24
N ASP A 104 11.88 6.83 1.63
CA ASP A 104 12.17 7.06 0.20
C ASP A 104 11.31 6.20 -0.70
N VAL A 105 10.22 6.77 -1.19
CA VAL A 105 9.33 6.14 -2.20
C VAL A 105 9.87 6.21 -3.62
N SER A 106 10.97 6.95 -3.85
CA SER A 106 11.60 7.09 -5.16
C SER A 106 12.60 5.96 -5.48
N ALA A 107 12.87 5.08 -4.52
CA ALA A 107 13.71 3.90 -4.70
C ALA A 107 13.15 2.97 -5.79
N TYR A 108 14.00 2.09 -6.31
CA TYR A 108 13.68 1.31 -7.52
C TYR A 108 12.47 0.36 -7.32
N ILE A 109 12.45 -0.43 -6.26
CA ILE A 109 11.35 -1.38 -6.05
C ILE A 109 10.03 -0.69 -5.70
N PRO A 110 9.97 0.30 -4.78
CA PRO A 110 8.76 1.05 -4.52
C PRO A 110 8.15 1.70 -5.77
N THR A 111 8.94 2.37 -6.60
CA THR A 111 8.46 3.02 -7.83
C THR A 111 7.90 2.02 -8.83
N ASN A 112 8.51 0.86 -8.97
CA ASN A 112 8.02 -0.21 -9.83
C ASN A 112 6.65 -0.71 -9.35
N VAL A 113 6.50 -1.00 -8.06
CA VAL A 113 5.24 -1.53 -7.51
C VAL A 113 4.13 -0.48 -7.57
N ILE A 114 4.42 0.79 -7.27
CA ILE A 114 3.45 1.90 -7.42
C ILE A 114 2.95 2.00 -8.87
N SER A 115 3.83 1.80 -9.86
CA SER A 115 3.43 1.87 -11.28
C SER A 115 2.56 0.69 -11.73
N ILE A 116 2.72 -0.48 -11.12
CA ILE A 116 1.94 -1.69 -11.42
C ILE A 116 0.56 -1.63 -10.76
N THR A 117 0.48 -1.12 -9.54
CA THR A 117 -0.74 -1.13 -8.70
C THR A 117 -1.67 0.05 -9.00
N ASP A 118 -2.93 -0.03 -8.54
CA ASP A 118 -3.94 1.02 -8.69
C ASP A 118 -3.85 2.12 -7.62
N GLY A 119 -2.75 2.24 -6.98
CA GLY A 119 -2.49 3.24 -5.95
C GLY A 119 -1.66 2.69 -4.81
N GLN A 120 -1.44 3.51 -3.80
CA GLN A 120 -0.66 3.16 -2.62
C GLN A 120 -1.26 3.73 -1.34
N ILE A 121 -1.10 2.99 -0.25
CA ILE A 121 -1.30 3.46 1.12
C ILE A 121 0.09 3.71 1.69
N PHE A 122 0.42 4.95 1.99
CA PHE A 122 1.74 5.35 2.47
C PHE A 122 1.73 5.48 3.99
N LEU A 123 2.62 4.74 4.65
CA LEU A 123 2.80 4.80 6.10
C LEU A 123 4.08 5.57 6.42
N GLN A 124 3.97 6.56 7.31
CA GLN A 124 5.10 7.42 7.70
C GLN A 124 5.55 7.17 9.13
N SER A 125 6.87 7.09 9.33
CA SER A 125 7.47 6.92 10.65
C SER A 125 7.17 8.10 11.58
N ASP A 126 7.16 9.33 11.05
CA ASP A 126 6.91 10.53 11.84
C ASP A 126 5.48 10.55 12.42
N LEU A 127 4.48 10.12 11.61
CA LEU A 127 3.11 9.98 12.08
C LEU A 127 2.99 8.87 13.15
N PHE A 128 3.70 7.77 12.96
CA PHE A 128 3.74 6.68 13.94
C PHE A 128 4.32 7.14 15.27
N ASN A 129 5.44 7.88 15.23
CA ASN A 129 6.10 8.43 16.41
C ASN A 129 5.26 9.52 17.09
N ALA A 130 4.46 10.26 16.32
CA ALA A 130 3.46 11.22 16.82
C ALA A 130 2.18 10.55 17.36
N ASN A 131 2.19 9.23 17.55
CA ASN A 131 1.06 8.43 18.05
C ASN A 131 -0.20 8.47 17.16
N GLN A 132 -0.04 8.78 15.87
CA GLN A 132 -1.10 8.62 14.89
C GLN A 132 -1.07 7.17 14.35
N ARG A 133 -2.06 6.37 14.72
CA ARG A 133 -2.14 4.95 14.33
C ARG A 133 -3.54 4.62 13.83
N PRO A 134 -3.67 4.07 12.60
CA PRO A 134 -2.60 3.77 11.65
C PRO A 134 -1.87 5.03 11.14
N ALA A 135 -0.57 4.90 10.87
CA ALA A 135 0.31 6.01 10.47
C ALA A 135 0.17 6.38 8.98
N VAL A 136 -1.07 6.43 8.49
CA VAL A 136 -1.37 6.66 7.07
C VAL A 136 -1.22 8.14 6.72
N ASP A 137 -0.37 8.44 5.75
CA ASP A 137 -0.35 9.76 5.14
C ASP A 137 -1.43 9.87 4.07
N VAL A 138 -2.52 10.56 4.42
CA VAL A 138 -3.65 10.79 3.52
C VAL A 138 -3.29 11.69 2.34
N GLY A 139 -2.27 12.55 2.48
CA GLY A 139 -1.82 13.49 1.45
C GLY A 139 -1.26 12.78 0.22
N ILE A 140 -0.33 11.86 0.44
CA ILE A 140 0.41 11.15 -0.61
C ILE A 140 -0.15 9.76 -0.92
N SER A 141 -1.06 9.24 -0.11
CA SER A 141 -1.81 8.03 -0.43
C SER A 141 -2.80 8.29 -1.56
N VAL A 142 -2.82 7.39 -2.54
CA VAL A 142 -3.63 7.53 -3.75
C VAL A 142 -4.36 6.22 -4.04
N SER A 143 -5.62 6.32 -4.46
CA SER A 143 -6.35 5.21 -5.08
C SER A 143 -6.90 5.67 -6.44
N ARG A 144 -6.49 5.01 -7.53
CA ARG A 144 -6.95 5.32 -8.88
C ARG A 144 -8.40 4.87 -9.11
N VAL A 145 -8.83 3.84 -8.40
CA VAL A 145 -10.14 3.16 -8.60
C VAL A 145 -11.10 3.41 -7.43
N GLY A 146 -10.61 3.78 -6.26
CA GLY A 146 -11.37 3.85 -5.01
C GLY A 146 -12.67 4.63 -5.10
N GLY A 147 -12.68 5.77 -5.80
CA GLY A 147 -13.90 6.58 -5.99
C GLY A 147 -15.02 5.89 -6.76
N ALA A 148 -14.69 4.95 -7.66
CA ALA A 148 -15.67 4.15 -8.39
C ALA A 148 -16.30 3.04 -7.52
N ALA A 149 -15.56 2.53 -6.54
CA ALA A 149 -16.02 1.49 -5.62
C ALA A 149 -16.87 2.05 -4.45
N GLN A 150 -16.83 3.36 -4.21
CA GLN A 150 -17.55 3.99 -3.10
C GLN A 150 -19.06 4.07 -3.34
N THR A 151 -19.84 3.82 -2.29
CA THR A 151 -21.27 4.15 -2.27
C THR A 151 -21.47 5.66 -2.38
N LYS A 152 -22.64 6.10 -2.88
CA LYS A 152 -22.95 7.52 -2.99
C LYS A 152 -22.83 8.27 -1.65
N ALA A 153 -23.25 7.63 -0.55
CA ALA A 153 -23.15 8.20 0.80
C ALA A 153 -21.69 8.39 1.22
N LEU A 154 -20.85 7.34 1.08
CA LEU A 154 -19.43 7.41 1.41
C LEU A 154 -18.71 8.48 0.56
N LYS A 155 -18.97 8.53 -0.74
CA LYS A 155 -18.38 9.51 -1.65
C LYS A 155 -18.71 10.95 -1.26
N LYS A 156 -19.96 11.20 -0.81
CA LYS A 156 -20.40 12.53 -0.34
C LYS A 156 -19.67 12.94 0.94
N VAL A 157 -19.50 12.02 1.91
CA VAL A 157 -18.88 12.31 3.19
C VAL A 157 -17.36 12.44 3.05
N SER A 158 -16.72 11.52 2.33
CA SER A 158 -15.25 11.46 2.20
C SER A 158 -14.68 12.49 1.21
N GLY A 159 -15.51 13.06 0.32
CA GLY A 159 -15.04 13.93 -0.77
C GLY A 159 -14.24 15.15 -0.32
N THR A 160 -14.57 15.73 0.83
CA THR A 160 -13.88 16.90 1.39
C THR A 160 -12.84 16.55 2.46
N LEU A 161 -12.78 15.29 2.89
CA LEU A 161 -11.95 14.86 4.01
C LEU A 161 -10.47 15.13 3.76
N LYS A 162 -9.97 14.73 2.58
CA LYS A 162 -8.56 14.91 2.19
C LYS A 162 -8.16 16.40 2.18
N ILE A 163 -9.03 17.25 1.65
CA ILE A 163 -8.81 18.72 1.60
C ILE A 163 -8.79 19.29 3.02
N SER A 164 -9.77 18.90 3.86
CA SER A 164 -9.85 19.37 5.25
C SER A 164 -8.62 18.99 6.07
N LEU A 165 -8.11 17.76 5.91
CA LEU A 165 -6.89 17.31 6.58
C LEU A 165 -5.64 18.01 6.06
N ALA A 166 -5.54 18.28 4.75
CA ALA A 166 -4.43 19.04 4.19
C ALA A 166 -4.40 20.48 4.72
N GLN A 167 -5.57 21.13 4.79
CA GLN A 167 -5.71 22.47 5.37
C GLN A 167 -5.34 22.47 6.87
N TYR A 168 -5.79 21.47 7.62
CA TYR A 168 -5.43 21.33 9.02
C TYR A 168 -3.92 21.23 9.22
N ARG A 169 -3.23 20.36 8.49
CA ARG A 169 -1.77 20.19 8.59
C ARG A 169 -1.01 21.48 8.25
N SER A 170 -1.46 22.19 7.22
CA SER A 170 -0.87 23.49 6.86
C SER A 170 -1.04 24.51 7.98
N LEU A 171 -2.25 24.62 8.54
CA LEU A 171 -2.54 25.55 9.64
C LEU A 171 -1.84 25.16 10.95
N GLU A 172 -1.72 23.86 11.25
CA GLU A 172 -1.04 23.36 12.44
C GLU A 172 0.41 23.79 12.46
N SER A 173 1.10 23.69 11.31
CA SER A 173 2.47 24.18 11.16
C SER A 173 2.57 25.69 11.37
N PHE A 174 1.60 26.47 10.90
CA PHE A 174 1.52 27.91 11.10
C PHE A 174 1.16 28.30 12.54
N ALA A 175 0.25 27.57 13.17
CA ALA A 175 -0.23 27.85 14.54
C ALA A 175 0.89 27.77 15.59
N MET A 176 1.94 27.00 15.33
CA MET A 176 3.13 26.95 16.20
C MET A 176 3.91 28.27 16.23
N PHE A 177 3.72 29.14 15.24
CA PHE A 177 4.46 30.40 15.08
C PHE A 177 3.60 31.66 15.19
N ALA A 178 2.25 31.53 15.15
CA ALA A 178 1.32 32.64 15.14
C ALA A 178 0.63 32.81 16.50
N SER A 179 0.82 33.99 17.12
CA SER A 179 0.18 34.32 18.41
C SER A 179 -1.33 34.57 18.32
N ASP A 180 -1.84 35.02 17.16
CA ASP A 180 -3.25 35.34 16.96
C ASP A 180 -3.80 34.73 15.65
N LEU A 181 -4.62 33.71 15.80
CA LEU A 181 -5.38 33.13 14.70
C LEU A 181 -6.80 33.71 14.69
N ASP A 182 -7.32 33.96 13.50
CA ASP A 182 -8.71 34.35 13.32
C ASP A 182 -9.70 33.23 13.69
N ALA A 183 -10.98 33.56 13.81
CA ALA A 183 -12.02 32.62 14.24
C ALA A 183 -12.20 31.48 13.22
N ALA A 184 -12.03 31.74 11.92
CA ALA A 184 -12.16 30.75 10.86
C ALA A 184 -11.02 29.73 10.90
N SER A 185 -9.78 30.18 11.09
CA SER A 185 -8.60 29.34 11.25
C SER A 185 -8.69 28.46 12.51
N LYS A 186 -9.17 29.03 13.62
CA LYS A 186 -9.42 28.27 14.86
C LYS A 186 -10.46 27.16 14.65
N ALA A 187 -11.54 27.44 13.95
CA ALA A 187 -12.57 26.45 13.62
C ALA A 187 -12.02 25.32 12.72
N GLN A 188 -11.18 25.65 11.74
CA GLN A 188 -10.51 24.65 10.88
C GLN A 188 -9.55 23.76 11.68
N LEU A 189 -8.74 24.33 12.59
CA LEU A 189 -7.86 23.58 13.47
C LEU A 189 -8.65 22.61 14.36
N THR A 190 -9.71 23.09 15.02
CA THR A 190 -10.57 22.26 15.87
C THR A 190 -11.19 21.10 15.07
N ARG A 191 -11.73 21.39 13.90
CA ARG A 191 -12.31 20.35 13.02
C ARG A 191 -11.27 19.34 12.55
N GLY A 192 -10.08 19.78 12.15
CA GLY A 192 -9.01 18.92 11.70
C GLY A 192 -8.47 18.02 12.81
N ALA A 193 -8.33 18.55 14.04
CA ALA A 193 -7.95 17.77 15.22
C ALA A 193 -8.97 16.66 15.51
N HIS A 194 -10.27 16.97 15.49
CA HIS A 194 -11.32 15.96 15.67
C HIS A 194 -11.32 14.90 14.56
N LEU A 195 -11.11 15.30 13.30
CA LEU A 195 -11.01 14.35 12.18
C LEU A 195 -9.80 13.43 12.33
N THR A 196 -8.66 13.97 12.76
CA THR A 196 -7.44 13.18 12.98
C THR A 196 -7.66 12.17 14.11
N GLU A 197 -8.30 12.58 15.20
CA GLU A 197 -8.59 11.68 16.32
C GLU A 197 -9.60 10.59 15.94
N LEU A 198 -10.64 10.93 15.18
CA LEU A 198 -11.62 9.98 14.66
C LEU A 198 -11.01 8.90 13.76
N LEU A 199 -9.95 9.23 13.03
CA LEU A 199 -9.28 8.30 12.13
C LEU A 199 -8.25 7.39 12.83
N LYS A 200 -7.95 7.63 14.09
CA LYS A 200 -7.13 6.72 14.89
C LYS A 200 -7.94 5.49 15.28
N GLN A 201 -7.31 4.34 15.22
CA GLN A 201 -7.91 3.09 15.70
C GLN A 201 -6.87 2.21 16.38
N PRO A 202 -7.22 1.48 17.44
CA PRO A 202 -6.34 0.51 18.08
C PRO A 202 -6.03 -0.66 17.13
N GLN A 203 -4.87 -1.26 17.31
CA GLN A 203 -4.52 -2.48 16.60
C GLN A 203 -5.52 -3.61 16.95
N PHE A 204 -6.00 -4.34 15.95
CA PHE A 204 -6.99 -5.41 16.03
C PHE A 204 -8.40 -5.01 16.52
N HIS A 205 -8.67 -3.71 16.64
CA HIS A 205 -9.99 -3.19 16.96
C HIS A 205 -10.45 -2.18 15.90
N PRO A 206 -10.78 -2.64 14.68
CA PRO A 206 -11.31 -1.75 13.64
C PRO A 206 -12.72 -1.28 13.99
N TYR A 207 -13.09 -0.10 13.50
CA TYR A 207 -14.44 0.47 13.64
C TYR A 207 -15.45 -0.24 12.73
#